data_32ffd1cf7a75b161ddc1d1d857b81ce5
#
_entry.id   32ffd1cf7a75b161ddc1d1d857b81ce5
#
_cell.length_a   1.000
_cell.length_b   1.000
_cell.length_c   1.000
_cell.angle_alpha   90.00
_cell.angle_beta   90.00
_cell.angle_gamma   90.00
#
_symmetry.space_group_name_H-M   'P 1'
#
loop_
_entity.id
_entity.type
_entity.pdbx_description
1 polymer ?
#
loop_
_entity_poly.entity_id
_entity_poly.type
_entity_poly.pdbx_seq_one_letter_code
_entity_poly.pdbx_strand_id
1 'polypeptide(L)'
;MNSRLSAFALLFSLALPAGAATVACPDLAAAVQVAACPSDEELRYTFTGYCSDNNRSYRGDTDVCTDFRAYRRLKNVALWESADGNFNAYVSCDRAPAEVKAAKPVTIRLGRQGGINLLVCGYGEGLSFTWRTRATCRADQAADCRDNPAACKAECQ
;
A
#
# COMPACT_ATOMS: atom_id res chain seq x y z
N MET A 1 41.72 59.53 -2.57
CA MET A 1 41.55 58.28 -3.32
C MET A 1 41.31 57.15 -2.31
N ASN A 2 40.05 56.84 -1.99
CA ASN A 2 39.69 55.83 -1.00
C ASN A 2 39.09 54.62 -1.72
N SER A 3 39.90 53.55 -1.81
CA SER A 3 39.49 52.27 -2.35
C SER A 3 38.76 51.46 -1.26
N ARG A 4 37.47 51.22 -1.44
CA ARG A 4 36.66 50.32 -0.60
C ARG A 4 36.72 48.91 -1.21
N LEU A 5 37.48 48.00 -0.58
CA LEU A 5 37.38 46.57 -0.91
C LEU A 5 36.08 45.99 -0.29
N SER A 6 35.16 45.62 -1.15
CA SER A 6 33.95 44.85 -0.77
C SER A 6 34.35 43.36 -0.73
N ALA A 7 34.40 42.77 0.45
CA ALA A 7 34.56 41.33 0.63
C ALA A 7 33.19 40.65 0.34
N PHE A 8 33.12 39.90 -0.76
CA PHE A 8 32.01 39.02 -1.09
C PHE A 8 32.20 37.69 -0.33
N ALA A 9 31.40 37.51 0.71
CA ALA A 9 31.36 36.22 1.43
C ALA A 9 30.53 35.23 0.61
N LEU A 10 31.18 34.23 -0.01
CA LEU A 10 30.52 33.09 -0.62
C LEU A 10 29.99 32.17 0.47
N LEU A 11 28.66 32.17 0.67
CA LEU A 11 27.97 31.16 1.50
C LEU A 11 27.94 29.83 0.73
N PHE A 12 28.81 28.93 1.06
CA PHE A 12 28.79 27.55 0.59
C PHE A 12 27.67 26.80 1.35
N SER A 13 26.54 26.59 0.70
CA SER A 13 25.46 25.75 1.20
C SER A 13 25.92 24.29 1.13
N LEU A 14 26.27 23.70 2.26
CA LEU A 14 26.51 22.26 2.42
C LEU A 14 25.16 21.52 2.25
N ALA A 15 24.90 20.99 1.07
CA ALA A 15 23.83 20.04 0.86
C ALA A 15 24.20 18.74 1.58
N LEU A 16 23.53 18.46 2.71
CA LEU A 16 23.63 17.16 3.38
C LEU A 16 23.04 16.09 2.43
N PRO A 17 23.73 14.96 2.21
CA PRO A 17 23.16 13.88 1.43
C PRO A 17 21.90 13.37 2.16
N ALA A 18 20.78 13.26 1.47
CA ALA A 18 19.60 12.59 1.97
C ALA A 18 19.98 11.13 2.25
N GLY A 19 20.10 10.78 3.51
CA GLY A 19 20.43 9.43 3.94
C GLY A 19 19.34 8.45 3.54
N ALA A 20 19.72 7.23 3.14
CA ALA A 20 18.77 6.14 2.94
C ALA A 20 18.05 5.83 4.26
N ALA A 21 16.72 5.74 4.21
CA ALA A 21 15.91 5.36 5.36
C ALA A 21 15.46 3.90 5.25
N THR A 22 15.67 3.13 6.31
CA THR A 22 15.15 1.77 6.40
C THR A 22 13.65 1.78 6.65
N VAL A 23 12.88 1.18 5.76
CA VAL A 23 11.42 1.02 5.87
C VAL A 23 11.12 -0.46 6.08
N ALA A 24 10.57 -0.80 7.25
CA ALA A 24 10.14 -2.15 7.58
C ALA A 24 8.66 -2.36 7.26
N CYS A 25 8.28 -3.61 6.99
CA CYS A 25 6.87 -3.98 6.93
C CYS A 25 6.19 -3.72 8.27
N PRO A 26 5.01 -3.08 8.30
CA PRO A 26 4.35 -2.70 9.54
C PRO A 26 3.90 -3.90 10.37
N ASP A 27 3.94 -3.77 11.69
CA ASP A 27 3.21 -4.69 12.58
C ASP A 27 1.72 -4.32 12.52
N LEU A 28 0.90 -5.28 12.11
CA LEU A 28 -0.53 -5.06 11.94
C LEU A 28 -1.32 -5.08 13.26
N ALA A 29 -0.71 -5.38 14.41
CA ALA A 29 -1.37 -5.33 15.71
C ALA A 29 -2.01 -3.96 15.99
N ALA A 30 -1.37 -2.89 15.53
CA ALA A 30 -1.85 -1.52 15.65
C ALA A 30 -2.52 -0.97 14.38
N ALA A 31 -2.72 -1.81 13.36
CA ALA A 31 -3.43 -1.40 12.14
C ALA A 31 -4.91 -1.11 12.43
N VAL A 32 -5.47 -0.16 11.70
CA VAL A 32 -6.85 0.28 11.87
C VAL A 32 -7.66 0.06 10.59
N GLN A 33 -8.90 -0.37 10.76
CA GLN A 33 -9.88 -0.37 9.68
C GLN A 33 -10.44 1.05 9.58
N VAL A 34 -10.20 1.73 8.45
CA VAL A 34 -10.57 3.14 8.24
C VAL A 34 -12.00 3.26 7.72
N ALA A 35 -12.44 2.29 6.92
CA ALA A 35 -13.79 2.28 6.36
C ALA A 35 -14.59 1.10 6.89
N ALA A 36 -15.90 1.31 7.08
CA ALA A 36 -16.81 0.22 7.40
C ALA A 36 -16.91 -0.78 6.25
N CYS A 37 -17.19 -2.03 6.58
CA CYS A 37 -17.55 -3.02 5.57
C CYS A 37 -18.92 -2.69 4.97
N PRO A 38 -19.10 -2.85 3.65
CA PRO A 38 -20.40 -2.67 3.04
C PRO A 38 -21.37 -3.75 3.53
N SER A 39 -22.64 -3.38 3.71
CA SER A 39 -23.72 -4.32 3.97
C SER A 39 -24.06 -5.13 2.70
N ASP A 40 -24.70 -6.27 2.86
CA ASP A 40 -25.18 -7.04 1.71
C ASP A 40 -26.23 -6.26 0.88
N GLU A 41 -27.00 -5.37 1.51
CA GLU A 41 -27.95 -4.49 0.82
C GLU A 41 -27.21 -3.47 -0.06
N GLU A 42 -26.19 -2.81 0.46
CA GLU A 42 -25.34 -1.89 -0.30
C GLU A 42 -24.64 -2.59 -1.46
N LEU A 43 -24.14 -3.81 -1.24
CA LEU A 43 -23.51 -4.60 -2.29
C LEU A 43 -24.51 -4.98 -3.40
N ARG A 44 -25.74 -5.32 -3.08
CA ARG A 44 -26.80 -5.61 -4.08
C ARG A 44 -27.17 -4.36 -4.85
N TYR A 45 -27.35 -3.25 -4.18
CA TYR A 45 -27.66 -1.98 -4.81
C TYR A 45 -26.52 -1.56 -5.78
N THR A 46 -25.29 -1.58 -5.31
CA THR A 46 -24.13 -1.20 -6.12
C THR A 46 -23.84 -2.21 -7.24
N PHE A 47 -24.16 -3.51 -7.06
CA PHE A 47 -24.10 -4.52 -8.12
C PHE A 47 -24.99 -4.14 -9.31
N THR A 48 -26.23 -3.76 -9.03
CA THR A 48 -27.17 -3.36 -10.09
C THR A 48 -26.62 -2.16 -10.87
N GLY A 49 -26.12 -1.13 -10.19
CA GLY A 49 -25.53 0.05 -10.83
C GLY A 49 -24.25 -0.27 -11.62
N TYR A 50 -23.36 -1.10 -11.06
CA TYR A 50 -22.11 -1.48 -11.68
C TYR A 50 -22.32 -2.32 -12.94
N CYS A 51 -23.27 -3.27 -12.90
CA CYS A 51 -23.50 -4.24 -13.96
C CYS A 51 -24.52 -3.78 -15.02
N SER A 52 -25.21 -2.66 -14.80
CA SER A 52 -26.06 -2.03 -15.81
C SER A 52 -25.30 -1.18 -16.83
N ASP A 53 -24.00 -0.92 -16.60
CA ASP A 53 -23.15 -0.21 -17.56
C ASP A 53 -22.68 -1.14 -18.69
N ASN A 54 -23.28 -0.98 -19.86
CA ASN A 54 -22.97 -1.77 -21.05
C ASN A 54 -21.48 -1.70 -21.44
N ASN A 55 -20.77 -0.61 -21.15
CA ASN A 55 -19.35 -0.47 -21.46
C ASN A 55 -18.49 -1.51 -20.72
N ARG A 56 -18.93 -1.98 -19.56
CA ARG A 56 -18.21 -3.00 -18.78
C ARG A 56 -18.33 -4.38 -19.40
N SER A 57 -19.49 -4.73 -19.95
CA SER A 57 -19.68 -5.98 -20.71
C SER A 57 -18.74 -6.08 -21.91
N TYR A 58 -18.47 -4.96 -22.58
CA TYR A 58 -17.53 -4.91 -23.71
C TYR A 58 -16.06 -4.89 -23.30
N ARG A 59 -15.73 -4.61 -22.03
CA ARG A 59 -14.36 -4.61 -21.51
C ARG A 59 -13.91 -5.92 -20.87
N GLY A 60 -14.74 -6.95 -20.88
CA GLY A 60 -14.41 -8.26 -20.33
C GLY A 60 -14.71 -8.42 -18.84
N ASP A 61 -15.42 -7.45 -18.19
CA ASP A 61 -15.87 -7.55 -16.80
C ASP A 61 -17.11 -8.48 -16.63
N THR A 62 -17.37 -9.33 -17.61
CA THR A 62 -18.55 -10.19 -17.68
C THR A 62 -18.64 -11.15 -16.50
N ASP A 63 -17.51 -11.71 -16.05
CA ASP A 63 -17.48 -12.71 -14.97
C ASP A 63 -17.97 -12.13 -13.64
N VAL A 64 -17.73 -10.84 -13.39
CA VAL A 64 -18.17 -10.15 -12.19
C VAL A 64 -19.66 -9.87 -12.20
N CYS A 65 -20.25 -9.63 -13.39
CA CYS A 65 -21.64 -9.26 -13.57
C CYS A 65 -22.58 -10.44 -13.82
N THR A 66 -22.07 -11.63 -14.10
CA THR A 66 -22.89 -12.84 -14.26
C THR A 66 -23.31 -13.47 -12.93
N ASP A 67 -22.54 -13.23 -11.87
CA ASP A 67 -22.85 -13.77 -10.55
C ASP A 67 -22.59 -12.73 -9.45
N PHE A 68 -23.64 -12.39 -8.67
CA PHE A 68 -23.52 -11.52 -7.52
C PHE A 68 -22.45 -11.97 -6.52
N ARG A 69 -22.20 -13.27 -6.37
CA ARG A 69 -21.15 -13.77 -5.49
C ARG A 69 -19.74 -13.36 -5.97
N ALA A 70 -19.54 -13.34 -7.29
CA ALA A 70 -18.28 -12.86 -7.88
C ALA A 70 -18.08 -11.36 -7.61
N TYR A 71 -19.14 -10.57 -7.80
CA TYR A 71 -19.16 -9.14 -7.46
C TYR A 71 -18.89 -8.90 -5.96
N ARG A 72 -19.59 -9.66 -5.09
CA ARG A 72 -19.41 -9.56 -3.63
C ARG A 72 -17.96 -9.85 -3.23
N ARG A 73 -17.33 -10.91 -3.75
CA ARG A 73 -15.90 -11.19 -3.46
C ARG A 73 -14.98 -10.04 -3.84
N LEU A 74 -15.30 -9.32 -4.92
CA LEU A 74 -14.50 -8.18 -5.39
C LEU A 74 -14.73 -6.92 -4.54
N LYS A 75 -15.96 -6.68 -4.10
CA LYS A 75 -16.39 -5.41 -3.50
C LYS A 75 -16.62 -5.45 -2.00
N ASN A 76 -16.72 -6.63 -1.40
CA ASN A 76 -16.82 -6.81 0.06
C ASN A 76 -15.45 -6.63 0.71
N VAL A 77 -14.91 -5.41 0.62
CA VAL A 77 -13.60 -5.05 1.15
C VAL A 77 -13.69 -3.74 1.91
N ALA A 78 -12.85 -3.59 2.93
CA ALA A 78 -12.66 -2.35 3.66
C ALA A 78 -11.23 -1.87 3.57
N LEU A 79 -11.02 -0.56 3.61
CA LEU A 79 -9.70 0.04 3.68
C LEU A 79 -9.13 -0.12 5.09
N TRP A 80 -7.89 -0.59 5.16
CA TRP A 80 -7.09 -0.67 6.35
C TRP A 80 -5.80 0.14 6.18
N GLU A 81 -5.30 0.70 7.26
CA GLU A 81 -4.05 1.44 7.31
C GLU A 81 -3.16 0.97 8.47
N SER A 82 -1.85 1.00 8.24
CA SER A 82 -0.87 0.83 9.32
C SER A 82 -0.96 1.97 10.32
N ALA A 83 -0.43 1.79 11.53
CA ALA A 83 -0.49 2.80 12.59
C ALA A 83 0.14 4.15 12.20
N ASP A 84 1.14 4.13 11.32
CA ASP A 84 1.81 5.33 10.79
C ASP A 84 1.13 5.91 9.53
N GLY A 85 0.06 5.27 9.03
CA GLY A 85 -0.69 5.67 7.84
C GLY A 85 0.04 5.46 6.50
N ASN A 86 1.28 4.96 6.51
CA ASN A 86 2.06 4.82 5.29
C ASN A 86 1.61 3.65 4.42
N PHE A 87 1.27 2.52 5.04
CA PHE A 87 0.83 1.32 4.35
C PHE A 87 -0.68 1.19 4.41
N ASN A 88 -1.27 0.82 3.29
CA ASN A 88 -2.71 0.58 3.22
C ASN A 88 -3.03 -0.70 2.44
N ALA A 89 -4.22 -1.24 2.69
CA ALA A 89 -4.74 -2.43 2.05
C ALA A 89 -6.26 -2.38 1.93
N TYR A 90 -6.81 -2.94 0.85
CA TYR A 90 -8.20 -3.36 0.83
C TYR A 90 -8.28 -4.80 1.29
N VAL A 91 -8.88 -5.01 2.44
CA VAL A 91 -8.99 -6.33 3.08
C VAL A 91 -10.42 -6.83 2.97
N SER A 92 -10.58 -8.10 2.63
CA SER A 92 -11.91 -8.75 2.59
C SER A 92 -12.59 -8.64 3.95
N CYS A 93 -13.85 -8.21 3.94
CA CYS A 93 -14.71 -8.16 5.12
C CYS A 93 -15.13 -9.54 5.64
N ASP A 94 -14.85 -10.59 4.88
CA ASP A 94 -15.02 -11.98 5.33
C ASP A 94 -13.87 -12.44 6.25
N ARG A 95 -12.78 -11.66 6.35
CA ARG A 95 -11.67 -11.90 7.28
C ARG A 95 -11.91 -11.18 8.61
N ALA A 96 -11.77 -11.90 9.70
CA ALA A 96 -11.95 -11.32 11.03
C ALA A 96 -10.86 -10.25 11.31
N PRO A 97 -11.21 -9.10 11.92
CA PRO A 97 -10.22 -8.07 12.28
C PRO A 97 -9.07 -8.59 13.15
N ALA A 98 -9.34 -9.54 14.02
CA ALA A 98 -8.32 -10.17 14.87
C ALA A 98 -7.27 -10.94 14.04
N GLU A 99 -7.68 -11.60 12.95
CA GLU A 99 -6.78 -12.32 12.05
C GLU A 99 -5.88 -11.33 11.29
N VAL A 100 -6.42 -10.20 10.83
CA VAL A 100 -5.63 -9.15 10.21
C VAL A 100 -4.56 -8.65 11.17
N LYS A 101 -4.95 -8.33 12.40
CA LYS A 101 -4.04 -7.79 13.42
C LYS A 101 -3.00 -8.79 13.92
N ALA A 102 -3.29 -10.09 13.86
CA ALA A 102 -2.37 -11.14 14.26
C ALA A 102 -1.36 -11.52 13.17
N ALA A 103 -1.62 -11.13 11.91
CA ALA A 103 -0.79 -11.51 10.78
C ALA A 103 0.61 -10.90 10.89
N LYS A 104 1.63 -11.70 10.53
CA LYS A 104 3.04 -11.28 10.52
C LYS A 104 3.55 -11.20 9.08
N PRO A 105 4.45 -10.26 8.78
CA PRO A 105 5.01 -10.16 7.44
C PRO A 105 5.81 -11.42 7.09
N VAL A 106 5.59 -11.91 5.87
CA VAL A 106 6.26 -13.10 5.33
C VAL A 106 7.03 -12.80 4.05
N THR A 107 6.70 -11.70 3.36
CA THR A 107 7.41 -11.28 2.15
C THR A 107 7.43 -9.77 2.03
N ILE A 108 8.48 -9.26 1.39
CA ILE A 108 8.55 -7.87 0.93
C ILE A 108 8.90 -7.84 -0.55
N ARG A 109 8.20 -7.03 -1.34
CA ARG A 109 8.41 -6.90 -2.78
C ARG A 109 8.35 -5.46 -3.21
N LEU A 110 9.12 -5.13 -4.25
CA LEU A 110 9.06 -3.86 -4.93
C LEU A 110 8.23 -3.99 -6.20
N GLY A 111 7.42 -2.99 -6.48
CA GLY A 111 6.65 -2.86 -7.69
C GLY A 111 6.65 -1.42 -8.19
N ARG A 112 6.03 -1.20 -9.36
CA ARG A 112 5.86 0.14 -9.93
C ARG A 112 4.51 0.23 -10.63
N GLN A 113 3.81 1.34 -10.41
CA GLN A 113 2.53 1.61 -11.08
C GLN A 113 2.43 3.10 -11.40
N GLY A 114 2.24 3.45 -12.68
CA GLY A 114 2.03 4.83 -13.10
C GLY A 114 3.14 5.82 -12.66
N GLY A 115 4.42 5.38 -12.59
CA GLY A 115 5.52 6.22 -12.14
C GLY A 115 5.71 6.29 -10.61
N ILE A 116 4.84 5.65 -9.83
CA ILE A 116 4.93 5.53 -8.38
C ILE A 116 5.57 4.18 -8.03
N ASN A 117 6.51 4.19 -7.09
CA ASN A 117 7.10 2.99 -6.53
C ASN A 117 6.16 2.39 -5.47
N LEU A 118 6.08 1.07 -5.46
CA LEU A 118 5.26 0.30 -4.53
C LEU A 118 6.18 -0.56 -3.67
N LEU A 119 6.06 -0.43 -2.35
CA LEU A 119 6.64 -1.38 -1.41
C LEU A 119 5.49 -2.24 -0.89
N VAL A 120 5.50 -3.53 -1.24
CA VAL A 120 4.41 -4.45 -0.94
C VAL A 120 4.85 -5.45 0.12
N CYS A 121 4.25 -5.38 1.29
CA CYS A 121 4.43 -6.31 2.40
C CYS A 121 3.34 -7.38 2.34
N GLY A 122 3.71 -8.64 2.15
CA GLY A 122 2.80 -9.78 2.18
C GLY A 122 2.76 -10.43 3.56
N TYR A 123 1.56 -10.78 4.00
CA TYR A 123 1.29 -11.40 5.32
C TYR A 123 0.71 -12.81 5.20
N GLY A 124 0.79 -13.38 4.01
CA GLY A 124 0.19 -14.69 3.73
C GLY A 124 -1.31 -14.61 3.38
N GLU A 125 -1.84 -15.72 2.85
CA GLU A 125 -3.27 -15.88 2.54
C GLU A 125 -3.92 -14.73 1.76
N GLY A 126 -3.17 -14.12 0.82
CA GLY A 126 -3.65 -13.01 0.01
C GLY A 126 -3.69 -11.65 0.71
N LEU A 127 -3.31 -11.57 2.00
CA LEU A 127 -3.21 -10.30 2.71
C LEU A 127 -1.91 -9.58 2.35
N SER A 128 -2.01 -8.34 1.89
CA SER A 128 -0.85 -7.50 1.63
C SER A 128 -1.15 -6.03 1.89
N PHE A 129 -0.18 -5.33 2.48
CA PHE A 129 -0.22 -3.89 2.68
C PHE A 129 0.81 -3.23 1.76
N THR A 130 0.45 -2.11 1.18
CA THR A 130 1.26 -1.43 0.17
C THR A 130 1.52 0.01 0.57
N TRP A 131 2.79 0.39 0.56
CA TRP A 131 3.20 1.78 0.61
C TRP A 131 3.46 2.31 -0.80
N ARG A 132 2.80 3.40 -1.15
CA ARG A 132 2.99 4.12 -2.41
C ARG A 132 3.89 5.31 -2.16
N THR A 133 5.06 5.32 -2.81
CA THR A 133 6.08 6.34 -2.57
C THR A 133 6.76 6.78 -3.87
N ARG A 134 7.32 7.99 -3.85
CA ARG A 134 8.25 8.45 -4.89
C ARG A 134 9.70 8.12 -4.58
N ALA A 135 9.99 7.71 -3.35
CA ALA A 135 11.32 7.27 -2.95
C ALA A 135 11.75 6.05 -3.78
N THR A 136 13.03 5.97 -4.10
CA THR A 136 13.62 4.79 -4.72
C THR A 136 14.01 3.81 -3.63
N CYS A 137 13.38 2.65 -3.62
CA CYS A 137 13.62 1.63 -2.62
C CYS A 137 14.41 0.46 -3.19
N ARG A 138 15.21 -0.18 -2.34
CA ARG A 138 15.92 -1.44 -2.61
C ARG A 138 15.57 -2.43 -1.50
N ALA A 139 15.12 -3.61 -1.87
CA ALA A 139 14.90 -4.72 -0.97
C ALA A 139 15.53 -5.95 -1.61
N ASP A 140 15.92 -6.92 -0.80
CA ASP A 140 16.25 -8.23 -1.30
C ASP A 140 15.00 -8.84 -1.92
N GLN A 141 14.96 -8.94 -3.26
CA GLN A 141 13.76 -9.20 -4.06
C GLN A 141 13.11 -10.57 -3.85
N ALA A 142 13.66 -11.38 -2.99
CA ALA A 142 13.15 -12.69 -2.65
C ALA A 142 13.22 -12.98 -1.14
N ALA A 143 13.28 -11.94 -0.31
CA ALA A 143 13.31 -12.16 1.13
C ALA A 143 11.97 -12.79 1.57
N ASP A 144 11.96 -14.12 1.59
CA ASP A 144 11.06 -14.85 2.46
C ASP A 144 11.50 -14.54 3.89
N CYS A 145 10.76 -13.66 4.53
CA CYS A 145 11.03 -13.26 5.92
C CYS A 145 10.09 -13.97 6.90
N ARG A 146 9.54 -15.09 6.50
CA ARG A 146 8.60 -15.88 7.30
C ARG A 146 9.20 -16.30 8.63
N ASP A 147 10.46 -16.74 8.62
CA ASP A 147 11.18 -17.16 9.83
C ASP A 147 11.76 -15.97 10.62
N ASN A 148 11.90 -14.82 9.97
CA ASN A 148 12.39 -13.59 10.59
C ASN A 148 11.63 -12.36 10.06
N PRO A 149 10.44 -12.04 10.59
CA PRO A 149 9.64 -10.90 10.15
C PRO A 149 10.36 -9.55 10.17
N ALA A 150 11.37 -9.38 11.04
CA ALA A 150 12.18 -8.18 11.10
C ALA A 150 13.12 -8.00 9.87
N ALA A 151 13.32 -9.06 9.09
CA ALA A 151 14.05 -8.99 7.82
C ALA A 151 13.20 -8.44 6.67
N CYS A 152 11.87 -8.32 6.84
CA CYS A 152 10.97 -7.70 5.87
C CYS A 152 11.16 -6.16 5.87
N LYS A 153 12.23 -5.69 5.27
CA LYS A 153 12.59 -4.26 5.20
C LYS A 153 13.21 -3.89 3.86
N ALA A 154 13.15 -2.61 3.52
CA ALA A 154 13.76 -2.01 2.34
C ALA A 154 14.53 -0.75 2.72
N GLU A 155 15.58 -0.43 1.96
CA GLU A 155 16.29 0.84 2.05
C GLU A 155 15.72 1.78 0.99
N CYS A 156 15.20 2.94 1.42
CA CYS A 156 14.56 3.93 0.55
C CYS A 156 15.27 5.29 0.61
N GLN A 157 15.42 5.97 -0.54
CA GLN A 157 16.04 7.30 -0.66
C GLN A 157 15.33 8.17 -1.70
#